data_9aa25879f2a4fc0e36a44be0b61910e9
#
_entry.id   9aa25879f2a4fc0e36a44be0b61910e9
#
_cell.length_a   1.000
_cell.length_b   1.000
_cell.length_c   1.000
_cell.angle_alpha   90.00
_cell.angle_beta   90.00
_cell.angle_gamma   90.00
#
_symmetry.space_group_name_H-M   'P 1'
#
loop_
_entity.id
_entity.type
_entity.pdbx_description
1 polymer ?
#
loop_
_entity_poly.entity_id
_entity_poly.type
_entity_poly.pdbx_seq_one_letter_code
_entity_poly.pdbx_strand_id
1 'polypeptide(L)'
;MKQLLFDLCRIGGVSGSEEPIAKFCAEKLSAFADTTIDKNGNVIATLGNANADKTILLDAHLDRIGFIVTSINENGFVKVASCGGIDVRVLSDAVLVSCSDEPVKGVVCCMPPHLSDGGEDKAAPIDKVWIDFGLPYEKVAEKIKIGDVLTFYGEPKELMNNRITAPALDDRCGIAALIRCAELIGKKELSYKVVILLSVQEETYGTGAKTGAYRINADEAIAVDVSFASQPDVSGQYAGVELAKGPMICISPILSKAMSDKLISVAKEKNIPFQYEPISGTTGTNADHISVTKSGVASCLLYTSPSPRD
;
A
#
# COMPACT_ATOMS: atom_id res chain seq x y z
N MET A 1 -13.33 8.82 -8.78
CA MET A 1 -11.98 8.23 -8.63
C MET A 1 -11.03 9.18 -7.92
N LYS A 2 -10.65 10.34 -8.48
CA LYS A 2 -9.66 11.25 -7.85
C LYS A 2 -10.02 11.63 -6.42
N GLN A 3 -11.27 12.04 -6.14
CA GLN A 3 -11.68 12.39 -4.78
C GLN A 3 -11.59 11.19 -3.84
N LEU A 4 -12.03 10.01 -4.27
CA LEU A 4 -11.90 8.78 -3.48
C LEU A 4 -10.44 8.49 -3.13
N LEU A 5 -9.53 8.58 -4.13
CA LEU A 5 -8.10 8.37 -3.89
C LEU A 5 -7.54 9.40 -2.90
N PHE A 6 -7.91 10.67 -3.01
CA PHE A 6 -7.49 11.71 -2.07
C PHE A 6 -8.00 11.46 -0.66
N ASP A 7 -9.25 11.01 -0.52
CA ASP A 7 -9.83 10.68 0.78
C ASP A 7 -9.11 9.47 1.40
N LEU A 8 -8.81 8.43 0.61
CA LEU A 8 -8.00 7.28 1.04
C LEU A 8 -6.60 7.69 1.51
N CYS A 9 -5.91 8.56 0.77
CA CYS A 9 -4.55 9.00 1.10
C CYS A 9 -4.47 9.88 2.36
N ARG A 10 -5.57 10.54 2.78
CA ARG A 10 -5.61 11.34 4.01
C ARG A 10 -5.75 10.49 5.27
N ILE A 11 -6.27 9.27 5.13
CA ILE A 11 -6.51 8.39 6.28
C ILE A 11 -5.19 7.68 6.63
N GLY A 12 -4.80 7.77 7.90
CA GLY A 12 -3.67 7.01 8.44
C GLY A 12 -3.88 5.50 8.30
N GLY A 13 -2.87 4.73 8.60
CA GLY A 13 -2.93 3.26 8.49
C GLY A 13 -1.54 2.67 8.27
N VAL A 14 -0.61 2.94 9.17
CA VAL A 14 0.68 2.23 9.21
C VAL A 14 0.43 0.77 9.55
N SER A 15 1.27 -0.15 9.04
CA SER A 15 1.17 -1.60 9.35
C SER A 15 0.93 -1.85 10.84
N GLY A 16 -0.14 -2.59 11.15
CA GLY A 16 -0.61 -2.86 12.52
C GLY A 16 -1.54 -1.79 13.11
N SER A 17 -1.84 -0.72 12.36
CA SER A 17 -2.73 0.37 12.78
C SER A 17 -3.69 0.78 11.66
N GLU A 18 -4.23 -0.20 10.93
CA GLU A 18 -5.04 -0.01 9.72
C GLU A 18 -6.54 0.19 10.02
N GLU A 19 -6.97 0.12 11.29
CA GLU A 19 -8.40 0.15 11.65
C GLU A 19 -9.18 1.34 11.04
N PRO A 20 -8.67 2.60 11.03
CA PRO A 20 -9.41 3.72 10.45
C PRO A 20 -9.65 3.56 8.95
N ILE A 21 -8.64 3.13 8.21
CA ILE A 21 -8.77 2.93 6.76
C ILE A 21 -9.59 1.69 6.43
N ALA A 22 -9.50 0.63 7.23
CA ALA A 22 -10.33 -0.57 7.07
C ALA A 22 -11.82 -0.25 7.23
N LYS A 23 -12.19 0.54 8.24
CA LYS A 23 -13.57 1.01 8.44
C LYS A 23 -14.08 1.84 7.27
N PHE A 24 -13.28 2.79 6.80
CA PHE A 24 -13.63 3.61 5.63
C PHE A 24 -13.84 2.75 4.38
N CYS A 25 -12.93 1.83 4.09
CA CYS A 25 -13.03 0.95 2.93
C CYS A 25 -14.22 -0.01 3.04
N ALA A 26 -14.48 -0.56 4.21
CA ALA A 26 -15.64 -1.42 4.46
C ALA A 26 -16.96 -0.66 4.21
N GLU A 27 -17.08 0.58 4.67
CA GLU A 27 -18.23 1.44 4.37
C GLU A 27 -18.42 1.65 2.86
N LYS A 28 -17.34 1.94 2.14
CA LYS A 28 -17.42 2.14 0.69
C LYS A 28 -17.81 0.88 -0.07
N LEU A 29 -17.27 -0.28 0.32
CA LEU A 29 -17.55 -1.56 -0.35
C LEU A 29 -18.94 -2.10 -0.01
N SER A 30 -19.46 -1.85 1.19
CA SER A 30 -20.79 -2.32 1.61
C SER A 30 -21.95 -1.76 0.77
N ALA A 31 -21.71 -0.68 0.02
CA ALA A 31 -22.67 -0.18 -0.98
C ALA A 31 -22.85 -1.14 -2.18
N PHE A 32 -21.95 -2.10 -2.40
CA PHE A 32 -21.89 -2.94 -3.59
C PHE A 32 -21.77 -4.45 -3.27
N ALA A 33 -21.36 -4.80 -2.06
CA ALA A 33 -20.95 -6.14 -1.67
C ALA A 33 -21.33 -6.47 -0.23
N ASP A 34 -21.48 -7.76 0.06
CA ASP A 34 -21.51 -8.24 1.47
C ASP A 34 -20.09 -8.10 2.04
N THR A 35 -19.95 -7.20 3.01
CA THR A 35 -18.64 -6.74 3.48
C THR A 35 -18.46 -6.96 4.98
N THR A 36 -17.32 -7.50 5.36
CA THR A 36 -16.92 -7.75 6.76
C THR A 36 -15.48 -7.34 7.01
N ILE A 37 -15.15 -7.04 8.26
CA ILE A 37 -13.76 -6.90 8.72
C ILE A 37 -13.45 -8.15 9.55
N ASP A 38 -12.36 -8.84 9.22
CA ASP A 38 -11.95 -10.02 9.97
C ASP A 38 -11.17 -9.68 11.24
N LYS A 39 -10.78 -10.72 12.02
CA LYS A 39 -10.05 -10.54 13.28
C LYS A 39 -8.64 -9.95 13.14
N ASN A 40 -8.06 -10.00 11.96
CA ASN A 40 -6.74 -9.42 11.67
C ASN A 40 -6.84 -7.97 11.16
N GLY A 41 -8.08 -7.50 10.85
CA GLY A 41 -8.33 -6.17 10.29
C GLY A 41 -8.49 -6.15 8.77
N ASN A 42 -8.41 -7.30 8.08
CA ASN A 42 -8.67 -7.36 6.64
C ASN A 42 -10.12 -7.00 6.33
N VAL A 43 -10.35 -6.22 5.28
CA VAL A 43 -11.69 -6.01 4.73
C VAL A 43 -11.95 -7.06 3.67
N ILE A 44 -13.05 -7.80 3.82
CA ILE A 44 -13.46 -8.87 2.90
C ILE A 44 -14.83 -8.52 2.35
N ALA A 45 -14.93 -8.32 1.03
CA ALA A 45 -16.17 -7.98 0.34
C ALA A 45 -16.50 -9.05 -0.72
N THR A 46 -17.68 -9.64 -0.63
CA THR A 46 -18.12 -10.73 -1.51
C THR A 46 -19.18 -10.25 -2.49
N LEU A 47 -18.97 -10.54 -3.78
CA LEU A 47 -19.84 -10.17 -4.89
C LEU A 47 -20.14 -11.40 -5.77
N GLY A 48 -21.19 -11.28 -6.58
CA GLY A 48 -21.59 -12.31 -7.54
C GLY A 48 -22.31 -13.49 -6.88
N ASN A 49 -22.20 -14.67 -7.48
CA ASN A 49 -22.88 -15.86 -6.98
C ASN A 49 -22.12 -16.49 -5.82
N ALA A 50 -22.62 -16.31 -4.61
CA ALA A 50 -22.01 -16.85 -3.39
C ALA A 50 -21.87 -18.39 -3.38
N ASN A 51 -22.70 -19.09 -4.17
CA ASN A 51 -22.72 -20.55 -4.28
C ASN A 51 -22.01 -21.06 -5.55
N ALA A 52 -21.26 -20.20 -6.23
CA ALA A 52 -20.50 -20.61 -7.41
C ALA A 52 -19.36 -21.56 -7.03
N ASP A 53 -19.10 -22.52 -7.90
CA ASP A 53 -17.97 -23.46 -7.75
C ASP A 53 -16.62 -22.75 -7.90
N LYS A 54 -16.58 -21.61 -8.64
CA LYS A 54 -15.37 -20.85 -8.89
C LYS A 54 -15.34 -19.55 -8.10
N THR A 55 -14.24 -19.33 -7.38
CA THR A 55 -13.95 -18.11 -6.61
C THR A 55 -12.74 -17.40 -7.17
N ILE A 56 -12.88 -16.11 -7.43
CA ILE A 56 -11.80 -15.21 -7.87
C ILE A 56 -11.51 -14.23 -6.74
N LEU A 57 -10.26 -14.16 -6.32
CA LEU A 57 -9.76 -13.20 -5.32
C LEU A 57 -9.16 -11.98 -6.02
N LEU A 58 -9.52 -10.79 -5.56
CA LEU A 58 -8.87 -9.53 -5.90
C LEU A 58 -8.28 -8.95 -4.62
N ASP A 59 -6.98 -8.69 -4.58
CA ASP A 59 -6.29 -8.18 -3.40
C ASP A 59 -5.63 -6.83 -3.66
N ALA A 60 -5.63 -5.96 -2.64
CA ALA A 60 -4.85 -4.72 -2.53
C ALA A 60 -4.58 -4.47 -1.05
N HIS A 61 -3.48 -3.81 -0.69
CA HIS A 61 -3.18 -3.67 0.72
C HIS A 61 -3.65 -2.34 1.32
N LEU A 62 -4.03 -2.41 2.62
CA LEU A 62 -4.55 -1.27 3.39
C LEU A 62 -3.44 -0.44 4.02
N ASP A 63 -2.35 -1.08 4.40
CA ASP A 63 -1.31 -0.41 5.15
C ASP A 63 -0.41 0.46 4.27
N ARG A 64 0.40 1.23 4.94
CA ARG A 64 1.42 2.09 4.37
C ARG A 64 2.65 2.07 5.27
N ILE A 65 3.79 2.43 4.74
CA ILE A 65 5.01 2.63 5.50
C ILE A 65 4.84 3.74 6.54
N GLY A 66 5.62 3.63 7.62
CA GLY A 66 5.63 4.60 8.71
C GLY A 66 6.65 4.24 9.79
N PHE A 67 6.35 4.65 11.00
CA PHE A 67 7.29 4.53 12.12
C PHE A 67 6.55 4.08 13.38
N ILE A 68 7.25 3.35 14.22
CA ILE A 68 6.81 3.04 15.58
C ILE A 68 7.68 3.78 16.60
N VAL A 69 7.06 4.39 17.60
CA VAL A 69 7.76 5.07 18.70
C VAL A 69 8.44 4.05 19.59
N THR A 70 9.75 4.20 19.79
CA THR A 70 10.56 3.28 20.61
C THR A 70 10.99 3.86 21.94
N SER A 71 11.18 5.19 22.04
CA SER A 71 11.49 5.87 23.31
C SER A 71 11.20 7.36 23.23
N ILE A 72 11.06 7.99 24.39
CA ILE A 72 10.96 9.44 24.57
C ILE A 72 12.03 9.84 25.59
N ASN A 73 12.88 10.80 25.25
CA ASN A 73 13.92 11.25 26.18
C ASN A 73 13.39 12.33 27.17
N GLU A 74 14.18 12.67 28.16
CA GLU A 74 13.84 13.65 29.19
C GLU A 74 13.55 15.07 28.68
N ASN A 75 13.99 15.39 27.47
CA ASN A 75 13.74 16.68 26.79
C ASN A 75 12.51 16.64 25.84
N GLY A 76 11.81 15.51 25.75
CA GLY A 76 10.63 15.35 24.89
C GLY A 76 10.92 14.96 23.44
N PHE A 77 12.18 14.68 23.08
CA PHE A 77 12.49 14.13 21.77
C PHE A 77 12.14 12.65 21.69
N VAL A 78 11.58 12.24 20.55
CA VAL A 78 11.05 10.88 20.32
C VAL A 78 11.96 10.11 19.38
N LYS A 79 12.29 8.86 19.73
CA LYS A 79 12.94 7.87 18.87
C LYS A 79 11.92 6.98 18.20
N VAL A 80 12.23 6.58 16.99
CA VAL A 80 11.38 5.70 16.20
C VAL A 80 12.16 4.57 15.54
N ALA A 81 11.46 3.52 15.15
CA ALA A 81 11.92 2.49 14.20
C ALA A 81 11.01 2.46 12.99
N SER A 82 11.52 1.97 11.87
CA SER A 82 10.74 1.85 10.63
C SER A 82 9.68 0.74 10.72
N CYS A 83 8.51 1.02 10.17
CA CYS A 83 7.50 0.04 9.80
C CYS A 83 7.41 0.06 8.27
N GLY A 84 7.93 -0.99 7.62
CA GLY A 84 8.10 -1.03 6.17
C GLY A 84 9.41 -0.40 5.66
N GLY A 85 9.51 -0.26 4.36
CA GLY A 85 10.71 0.20 3.65
C GLY A 85 10.86 1.71 3.62
N ILE A 86 11.50 2.32 4.62
CA ILE A 86 11.73 3.76 4.69
C ILE A 86 13.04 4.15 4.01
N ASP A 87 12.98 5.04 3.02
CA ASP A 87 14.17 5.69 2.47
C ASP A 87 14.66 6.78 3.42
N VAL A 88 15.77 6.52 4.10
CA VAL A 88 16.34 7.47 5.06
C VAL A 88 16.78 8.80 4.45
N ARG A 89 16.95 8.88 3.14
CA ARG A 89 17.35 10.12 2.42
C ARG A 89 16.28 11.20 2.47
N VAL A 90 15.01 10.82 2.64
CA VAL A 90 13.88 11.76 2.71
C VAL A 90 13.48 12.13 4.13
N LEU A 91 14.23 11.68 5.14
CA LEU A 91 13.87 11.91 6.54
C LEU A 91 14.22 13.31 7.05
N SER A 92 15.34 13.88 6.60
CA SER A 92 15.78 15.19 7.09
C SER A 92 14.68 16.23 6.85
N ASP A 93 14.29 16.94 7.90
CA ASP A 93 13.22 17.96 7.92
C ASP A 93 11.82 17.43 7.55
N ALA A 94 11.65 16.12 7.43
CA ALA A 94 10.32 15.57 7.19
C ALA A 94 9.38 15.86 8.36
N VAL A 95 8.13 16.20 8.05
CA VAL A 95 7.08 16.32 9.06
C VAL A 95 6.39 14.97 9.20
N LEU A 96 6.36 14.45 10.41
CA LEU A 96 5.59 13.26 10.76
C LEU A 96 4.35 13.65 11.55
N VAL A 97 3.33 12.78 11.51
CA VAL A 97 2.09 12.96 12.26
C VAL A 97 1.73 11.65 12.96
N SER A 98 1.24 11.73 14.20
CA SER A 98 0.75 10.57 14.93
C SER A 98 -0.58 10.06 14.34
N CYS A 99 -0.74 8.74 14.29
CA CYS A 99 -1.99 8.08 13.86
C CYS A 99 -2.94 7.90 15.06
N SER A 100 -3.20 8.96 15.82
CA SER A 100 -4.09 9.01 16.98
C SER A 100 -5.35 9.83 16.68
N ASP A 101 -6.36 9.75 17.56
CA ASP A 101 -7.60 10.54 17.45
C ASP A 101 -7.33 12.05 17.51
N GLU A 102 -6.29 12.45 18.25
CA GLU A 102 -5.78 13.83 18.29
C GLU A 102 -4.38 13.89 17.67
N PRO A 103 -4.27 13.98 16.34
CA PRO A 103 -2.98 13.91 15.66
C PRO A 103 -2.04 15.05 16.04
N VAL A 104 -0.81 14.72 16.38
CA VAL A 104 0.25 15.70 16.68
C VAL A 104 1.34 15.61 15.62
N LYS A 105 1.83 16.77 15.20
CA LYS A 105 2.90 16.86 14.21
C LYS A 105 4.24 17.07 14.89
N GLY A 106 5.25 16.36 14.40
CA GLY A 106 6.63 16.54 14.80
C GLY A 106 7.55 16.62 13.59
N VAL A 107 8.72 17.20 13.76
CA VAL A 107 9.72 17.35 12.71
C VAL A 107 10.88 16.39 12.98
N VAL A 108 11.36 15.74 11.94
CA VAL A 108 12.54 14.88 12.02
C VAL A 108 13.79 15.74 12.13
N CYS A 109 14.51 15.58 13.24
CA CYS A 109 15.75 16.27 13.51
C CYS A 109 16.93 15.33 13.25
N CYS A 110 17.87 15.78 12.45
CA CYS A 110 19.13 15.09 12.20
C CYS A 110 20.29 15.98 12.63
N MET A 111 21.44 15.35 12.89
CA MET A 111 22.66 16.09 13.14
C MET A 111 23.05 16.87 11.89
N PRO A 112 23.40 18.19 12.00
CA PRO A 112 23.83 18.96 10.85
C PRO A 112 25.07 18.33 10.18
N PRO A 113 25.22 18.42 8.84
CA PRO A 113 26.31 17.78 8.12
C PRO A 113 27.71 18.13 8.68
N HIS A 114 27.94 19.38 9.05
CA HIS A 114 29.24 19.85 9.57
C HIS A 114 29.61 19.34 10.98
N LEU A 115 28.65 18.71 11.68
CA LEU A 115 28.85 18.07 12.99
C LEU A 115 28.80 16.54 12.89
N SER A 116 28.57 15.99 11.71
CA SER A 116 28.46 14.54 11.52
C SER A 116 29.82 13.91 11.19
N ASP A 117 30.15 12.81 11.86
CA ASP A 117 31.39 12.04 11.62
C ASP A 117 31.42 11.33 10.25
N GLY A 118 30.31 11.30 9.54
CA GLY A 118 30.13 10.54 8.30
C GLY A 118 30.34 11.34 7.00
N GLY A 119 30.59 12.66 7.09
CA GLY A 119 30.64 13.55 5.92
C GLY A 119 29.26 13.96 5.41
N GLU A 120 29.23 14.91 4.49
CA GLU A 120 28.00 15.56 3.97
C GLU A 120 27.14 14.66 3.08
N ASP A 121 27.68 13.52 2.62
CA ASP A 121 27.05 12.71 1.56
C ASP A 121 26.21 11.52 2.06
N LYS A 122 26.04 11.33 3.37
CA LYS A 122 25.31 10.18 3.92
C LYS A 122 24.10 10.62 4.72
N ALA A 123 22.93 10.12 4.33
CA ALA A 123 21.72 10.24 5.14
C ALA A 123 21.92 9.56 6.52
N ALA A 124 21.40 10.20 7.58
CA ALA A 124 21.47 9.63 8.90
C ALA A 124 20.63 8.32 8.98
N PRO A 125 21.16 7.23 9.53
CA PRO A 125 20.38 6.04 9.74
C PRO A 125 19.25 6.30 10.73
N ILE A 126 18.16 5.53 10.65
CA ILE A 126 16.93 5.76 11.41
C ILE A 126 17.16 5.83 12.94
N ASP A 127 18.10 5.05 13.46
CA ASP A 127 18.46 5.04 14.89
C ASP A 127 19.20 6.29 15.35
N LYS A 128 19.62 7.16 14.43
CA LYS A 128 20.30 8.44 14.73
C LYS A 128 19.39 9.66 14.65
N VAL A 129 18.18 9.50 14.10
CA VAL A 129 17.23 10.62 14.02
C VAL A 129 16.38 10.73 15.28
N TRP A 130 15.86 11.92 15.52
CA TRP A 130 14.92 12.25 16.59
C TRP A 130 13.73 12.99 16.00
N ILE A 131 12.58 12.87 16.65
CA ILE A 131 11.39 13.63 16.28
C ILE A 131 11.15 14.67 17.36
N ASP A 132 11.08 15.93 16.95
CA ASP A 132 10.74 17.07 17.80
C ASP A 132 9.28 17.47 17.59
N PHE A 133 8.48 17.39 18.63
CA PHE A 133 7.09 17.82 18.63
C PHE A 133 6.92 19.27 19.11
N GLY A 134 8.01 19.97 19.42
CA GLY A 134 8.00 21.35 19.94
C GLY A 134 7.39 21.46 21.34
N LEU A 135 7.39 20.37 22.11
CA LEU A 135 6.75 20.26 23.43
C LEU A 135 7.74 19.72 24.48
N PRO A 136 7.64 20.13 25.76
CA PRO A 136 8.41 19.51 26.82
C PRO A 136 7.95 18.07 27.08
N TYR A 137 8.80 17.28 27.73
CA TYR A 137 8.61 15.83 27.96
C TYR A 137 7.20 15.50 28.48
N GLU A 138 6.71 16.20 29.50
CA GLU A 138 5.43 15.92 30.14
C GLU A 138 4.28 16.03 29.12
N LYS A 139 4.35 17.01 28.22
CA LYS A 139 3.33 17.25 27.20
C LYS A 139 3.45 16.26 26.03
N VAL A 140 4.67 15.86 25.67
CA VAL A 140 4.86 14.78 24.68
C VAL A 140 4.32 13.47 25.24
N ALA A 141 4.67 13.12 26.47
CA ALA A 141 4.25 11.87 27.12
C ALA A 141 2.72 11.77 27.38
N GLU A 142 2.02 12.91 27.44
CA GLU A 142 0.54 12.92 27.45
C GLU A 142 -0.06 12.46 26.11
N LYS A 143 0.57 12.79 24.97
CA LYS A 143 0.05 12.65 23.61
C LYS A 143 0.68 11.52 22.80
N ILE A 144 1.93 11.20 23.06
CA ILE A 144 2.73 10.20 22.34
C ILE A 144 3.23 9.16 23.34
N LYS A 145 3.06 7.88 23.03
CA LYS A 145 3.49 6.76 23.86
C LYS A 145 4.40 5.82 23.09
N ILE A 146 5.18 5.05 23.79
CA ILE A 146 5.94 3.94 23.19
C ILE A 146 4.95 2.96 22.57
N GLY A 147 5.19 2.58 21.31
CA GLY A 147 4.30 1.75 20.51
C GLY A 147 3.32 2.51 19.62
N ASP A 148 3.14 3.82 19.83
CA ASP A 148 2.35 4.63 18.88
C ASP A 148 3.01 4.66 17.51
N VAL A 149 2.21 4.81 16.48
CA VAL A 149 2.70 4.89 15.10
C VAL A 149 2.62 6.30 14.56
N LEU A 150 3.63 6.65 13.77
CA LEU A 150 3.74 7.94 13.08
C LEU A 150 3.82 7.68 11.57
N THR A 151 3.33 8.62 10.77
CA THR A 151 3.45 8.55 9.32
C THR A 151 3.88 9.90 8.75
N PHE A 152 4.37 9.92 7.51
CA PHE A 152 4.67 11.16 6.81
C PHE A 152 3.41 12.01 6.68
N TYR A 153 3.52 13.27 7.10
CA TYR A 153 2.48 14.25 6.89
C TYR A 153 2.55 14.80 5.46
N GLY A 154 1.44 14.74 4.77
CA GLY A 154 1.33 15.30 3.42
C GLY A 154 -0.12 15.32 2.97
N GLU A 155 -0.47 16.38 2.22
CA GLU A 155 -1.79 16.49 1.58
C GLU A 155 -1.70 16.03 0.14
N PRO A 156 -2.67 15.24 -0.35
CA PRO A 156 -2.78 14.94 -1.76
C PRO A 156 -2.88 16.22 -2.60
N LYS A 157 -2.13 16.30 -3.68
CA LYS A 157 -2.07 17.48 -4.55
C LYS A 157 -2.20 17.10 -6.02
N GLU A 158 -2.86 17.98 -6.75
CA GLU A 158 -2.84 17.92 -8.21
C GLU A 158 -1.61 18.63 -8.74
N LEU A 159 -0.97 18.00 -9.69
CA LEU A 159 0.16 18.54 -10.44
C LEU A 159 -0.27 18.80 -11.89
N MET A 160 0.58 19.45 -12.65
CA MET A 160 0.35 19.67 -14.08
C MET A 160 0.18 18.34 -14.84
N ASN A 161 -0.43 18.41 -16.01
CA ASN A 161 -0.66 17.26 -16.91
C ASN A 161 -1.48 16.11 -16.29
N ASN A 162 -2.48 16.45 -15.47
CA ASN A 162 -3.34 15.46 -14.79
C ASN A 162 -2.54 14.46 -13.93
N ARG A 163 -1.44 14.90 -13.35
CA ARG A 163 -0.69 14.13 -12.38
C ARG A 163 -1.17 14.47 -10.96
N ILE A 164 -0.97 13.54 -10.06
CA ILE A 164 -1.20 13.74 -8.64
C ILE A 164 0.04 13.30 -7.86
N THR A 165 0.19 13.85 -6.68
CA THR A 165 1.12 13.36 -5.67
C THR A 165 0.37 13.27 -4.35
N ALA A 166 0.63 12.20 -3.61
CA ALA A 166 0.04 12.00 -2.30
C ALA A 166 0.91 11.04 -1.48
N PRO A 167 0.84 11.10 -0.14
CA PRO A 167 1.37 10.02 0.68
C PRO A 167 0.51 8.76 0.49
N ALA A 168 1.14 7.60 0.59
CA ALA A 168 0.45 6.29 0.50
C ALA A 168 -0.28 6.02 -0.83
N LEU A 169 0.23 6.49 -1.98
CA LEU A 169 -0.27 6.00 -3.27
C LEU A 169 -0.10 4.49 -3.39
N ASP A 170 0.93 3.97 -2.77
CA ASP A 170 1.14 2.59 -2.40
C ASP A 170 0.36 2.26 -1.12
N ASP A 171 -0.66 1.39 -1.11
CA ASP A 171 -1.39 0.93 -2.31
C ASP A 171 -2.83 1.49 -2.32
N ARG A 172 -3.01 2.77 -1.95
CA ARG A 172 -4.32 3.43 -2.05
C ARG A 172 -4.84 3.48 -3.50
N CYS A 173 -3.92 3.38 -4.49
CA CYS A 173 -4.30 3.27 -5.90
C CYS A 173 -5.02 1.95 -6.18
N GLY A 174 -4.48 0.83 -5.72
CA GLY A 174 -5.11 -0.48 -5.84
C GLY A 174 -6.44 -0.54 -5.10
N ILE A 175 -6.51 -0.02 -3.86
CA ILE A 175 -7.78 0.08 -3.13
C ILE A 175 -8.82 0.84 -3.94
N ALA A 176 -8.49 2.02 -4.46
CA ALA A 176 -9.41 2.83 -5.25
C ALA A 176 -9.88 2.09 -6.51
N ALA A 177 -8.96 1.37 -7.17
CA ALA A 177 -9.28 0.54 -8.33
C ALA A 177 -10.24 -0.60 -7.97
N LEU A 178 -10.02 -1.30 -6.85
CA LEU A 178 -10.89 -2.39 -6.41
C LEU A 178 -12.26 -1.90 -5.94
N ILE A 179 -12.37 -0.77 -5.25
CA ILE A 179 -13.68 -0.16 -4.93
C ILE A 179 -14.43 0.19 -6.22
N ARG A 180 -13.74 0.76 -7.22
CA ARG A 180 -14.35 1.04 -8.51
C ARG A 180 -14.74 -0.23 -9.27
N CYS A 181 -13.93 -1.28 -9.17
CA CYS A 181 -14.27 -2.60 -9.71
C CYS A 181 -15.56 -3.13 -9.08
N ALA A 182 -15.69 -3.08 -7.74
CA ALA A 182 -16.90 -3.48 -7.03
C ALA A 182 -18.15 -2.73 -7.53
N GLU A 183 -18.04 -1.41 -7.71
CA GLU A 183 -19.14 -0.59 -8.26
C GLU A 183 -19.57 -1.04 -9.68
N LEU A 184 -18.61 -1.41 -10.52
CA LEU A 184 -18.86 -1.80 -11.92
C LEU A 184 -19.46 -3.21 -12.03
N ILE A 185 -19.00 -4.15 -11.20
CA ILE A 185 -19.42 -5.54 -11.26
C ILE A 185 -20.58 -5.87 -10.32
N GLY A 186 -20.75 -5.14 -9.22
CA GLY A 186 -21.82 -5.36 -8.25
C GLY A 186 -23.24 -5.21 -8.78
N LYS A 187 -23.38 -4.59 -9.96
CA LYS A 187 -24.66 -4.44 -10.69
C LYS A 187 -24.87 -5.53 -11.76
N LYS A 188 -23.94 -6.49 -11.88
CA LYS A 188 -23.96 -7.54 -12.90
C LYS A 188 -24.28 -8.90 -12.29
N GLU A 189 -25.00 -9.71 -13.03
CA GLU A 189 -25.10 -11.14 -12.71
C GLU A 189 -23.76 -11.81 -13.11
N LEU A 190 -23.09 -12.40 -12.12
CA LEU A 190 -21.86 -13.14 -12.30
C LEU A 190 -22.11 -14.63 -12.05
N SER A 191 -21.56 -15.48 -12.92
CA SER A 191 -21.62 -16.93 -12.77
C SER A 191 -20.62 -17.49 -11.75
N TYR A 192 -19.74 -16.65 -11.21
CA TYR A 192 -18.70 -16.99 -10.26
C TYR A 192 -18.75 -16.03 -9.04
N LYS A 193 -18.09 -16.44 -7.98
CA LYS A 193 -17.91 -15.62 -6.77
C LYS A 193 -16.65 -14.75 -6.95
N VAL A 194 -16.78 -13.46 -6.66
CA VAL A 194 -15.64 -12.54 -6.55
C VAL A 194 -15.50 -12.13 -5.09
N VAL A 195 -14.29 -12.22 -4.56
CA VAL A 195 -13.96 -11.74 -3.22
C VAL A 195 -12.89 -10.67 -3.35
N ILE A 196 -13.18 -9.49 -2.87
CA ILE A 196 -12.19 -8.43 -2.68
C ILE A 196 -11.64 -8.56 -1.28
N LEU A 197 -10.33 -8.68 -1.18
CA LEU A 197 -9.56 -8.66 0.06
C LEU A 197 -8.76 -7.37 0.09
N LEU A 198 -9.07 -6.47 1.01
CA LEU A 198 -8.16 -5.39 1.32
C LEU A 198 -7.37 -5.83 2.54
N SER A 199 -6.12 -6.16 2.32
CA SER A 199 -5.27 -6.87 3.27
C SER A 199 -4.44 -5.93 4.13
N VAL A 200 -4.11 -6.35 5.34
CA VAL A 200 -3.27 -5.59 6.29
C VAL A 200 -1.82 -6.08 6.27
N GLN A 201 -0.89 -5.23 6.70
CA GLN A 201 0.51 -5.57 7.01
C GLN A 201 1.29 -6.13 5.81
N GLU A 202 1.03 -5.66 4.61
CA GLU A 202 1.81 -6.00 3.41
C GLU A 202 3.24 -5.52 3.57
N GLU A 203 3.43 -4.25 3.90
CA GLU A 203 4.69 -3.51 4.02
C GLU A 203 5.68 -4.12 5.03
N THR A 204 5.21 -5.03 5.88
CA THR A 204 6.02 -5.67 6.91
C THR A 204 6.17 -7.18 6.71
N TYR A 205 5.08 -7.92 6.55
CA TYR A 205 5.13 -9.38 6.50
C TYR A 205 4.07 -10.05 5.62
N GLY A 206 3.14 -9.29 5.02
CA GLY A 206 2.04 -9.84 4.22
C GLY A 206 1.04 -10.68 5.03
N THR A 207 0.85 -10.37 6.32
CA THR A 207 0.00 -11.15 7.23
C THR A 207 -1.44 -11.23 6.74
N GLY A 208 -1.98 -10.10 6.25
CA GLY A 208 -3.35 -10.01 5.77
C GLY A 208 -3.59 -10.89 4.56
N ALA A 209 -2.72 -10.82 3.55
CA ALA A 209 -2.81 -11.65 2.36
C ALA A 209 -2.68 -13.14 2.68
N LYS A 210 -1.71 -13.54 3.53
CA LYS A 210 -1.52 -14.94 3.96
C LYS A 210 -2.77 -15.50 4.62
N THR A 211 -3.34 -14.78 5.58
CA THR A 211 -4.47 -15.25 6.38
C THR A 211 -5.81 -15.12 5.63
N GLY A 212 -5.99 -14.04 4.89
CA GLY A 212 -7.17 -13.78 4.08
C GLY A 212 -7.31 -14.77 2.92
N ALA A 213 -6.25 -14.96 2.13
CA ALA A 213 -6.25 -15.92 1.03
C ALA A 213 -6.47 -17.36 1.53
N TYR A 214 -5.89 -17.73 2.67
CA TYR A 214 -6.13 -19.04 3.28
C TYR A 214 -7.62 -19.24 3.61
N ARG A 215 -8.27 -18.21 4.18
CA ARG A 215 -9.71 -18.26 4.55
C ARG A 215 -10.61 -18.30 3.32
N ILE A 216 -10.31 -17.48 2.30
CA ILE A 216 -11.14 -17.32 1.10
C ILE A 216 -11.08 -18.56 0.22
N ASN A 217 -9.92 -19.21 0.10
CA ASN A 217 -9.72 -20.42 -0.69
C ASN A 217 -10.13 -20.23 -2.16
N ALA A 218 -9.54 -19.24 -2.81
CA ALA A 218 -9.83 -18.91 -4.19
C ALA A 218 -9.17 -19.88 -5.18
N ASP A 219 -9.75 -20.00 -6.38
CA ASP A 219 -9.20 -20.77 -7.51
C ASP A 219 -8.20 -19.93 -8.32
N GLU A 220 -8.51 -18.65 -8.47
CA GLU A 220 -7.69 -17.68 -9.19
C GLU A 220 -7.57 -16.41 -8.36
N ALA A 221 -6.43 -15.70 -8.47
CA ALA A 221 -6.24 -14.45 -7.77
C ALA A 221 -5.56 -13.39 -8.64
N ILE A 222 -5.93 -12.14 -8.42
CA ILE A 222 -5.27 -10.96 -8.97
C ILE A 222 -4.88 -10.08 -7.79
N ALA A 223 -3.59 -9.99 -7.50
CA ALA A 223 -3.08 -8.93 -6.64
C ALA A 223 -2.97 -7.63 -7.45
N VAL A 224 -3.36 -6.55 -6.83
CA VAL A 224 -3.28 -5.20 -7.39
C VAL A 224 -2.37 -4.40 -6.50
N ASP A 225 -1.42 -3.70 -7.10
CA ASP A 225 -0.38 -2.99 -6.39
C ASP A 225 0.13 -1.82 -7.23
N VAL A 226 1.19 -1.14 -6.85
CA VAL A 226 1.89 -0.12 -7.62
C VAL A 226 3.32 -0.54 -7.92
N SER A 227 3.93 0.02 -8.95
CA SER A 227 5.33 -0.21 -9.29
C SER A 227 5.96 1.04 -9.89
N PHE A 228 7.22 0.95 -10.29
CA PHE A 228 8.04 2.06 -10.74
C PHE A 228 7.80 2.39 -12.22
N ALA A 229 7.93 3.68 -12.55
CA ALA A 229 8.01 4.17 -13.92
C ALA A 229 9.44 4.66 -14.23
N SER A 230 9.73 4.80 -15.51
CA SER A 230 10.98 5.41 -15.99
C SER A 230 11.12 6.83 -15.44
N GLN A 231 12.28 7.11 -14.87
CA GLN A 231 12.69 8.42 -14.36
C GLN A 231 14.19 8.62 -14.60
N PRO A 232 14.73 9.84 -14.46
CA PRO A 232 16.18 10.06 -14.47
C PRO A 232 16.86 9.11 -13.48
N ASP A 233 18.01 8.56 -13.90
CA ASP A 233 18.86 7.65 -13.12
C ASP A 233 18.26 6.25 -12.81
N VAL A 234 17.10 5.93 -13.36
CA VAL A 234 16.54 4.56 -13.33
C VAL A 234 16.97 3.83 -14.59
N SER A 235 17.57 2.66 -14.38
CA SER A 235 18.02 1.76 -15.46
C SER A 235 17.40 0.36 -15.29
N GLY A 236 17.60 -0.51 -16.27
CA GLY A 236 17.16 -1.89 -16.22
C GLY A 236 15.67 -2.07 -16.58
N GLN A 237 14.97 -2.91 -15.85
CA GLN A 237 13.62 -3.37 -16.20
C GLN A 237 12.56 -2.26 -16.28
N TYR A 238 12.77 -1.13 -15.60
CA TYR A 238 11.82 -0.01 -15.60
C TYR A 238 12.11 1.07 -16.66
N ALA A 239 13.21 0.95 -17.41
CA ALA A 239 13.63 1.98 -18.37
C ALA A 239 12.62 2.25 -19.51
N GLY A 240 11.68 1.35 -19.76
CA GLY A 240 10.67 1.50 -20.82
C GLY A 240 9.25 1.73 -20.32
N VAL A 241 9.04 1.80 -19.00
CA VAL A 241 7.71 1.97 -18.40
C VAL A 241 7.39 3.45 -18.26
N GLU A 242 6.25 3.90 -18.76
CA GLU A 242 5.85 5.30 -18.76
C GLU A 242 4.56 5.53 -17.99
N LEU A 243 4.51 6.64 -17.24
CA LEU A 243 3.27 7.10 -16.61
C LEU A 243 2.18 7.38 -17.65
N ALA A 244 0.94 6.99 -17.34
CA ALA A 244 -0.26 7.16 -18.16
C ALA A 244 -0.27 6.37 -19.49
N LYS A 245 0.56 5.33 -19.62
CA LYS A 245 0.53 4.40 -20.75
C LYS A 245 -0.22 3.10 -20.43
N GLY A 246 -1.01 3.10 -19.37
CA GLY A 246 -1.79 1.96 -18.91
C GLY A 246 -1.11 1.20 -17.77
N PRO A 247 -1.87 0.31 -17.11
CA PRO A 247 -1.33 -0.53 -16.05
C PRO A 247 -0.25 -1.48 -16.57
N MET A 248 0.56 -1.99 -15.65
CA MET A 248 1.55 -3.02 -15.96
C MET A 248 1.01 -4.40 -15.58
N ILE A 249 1.21 -5.37 -16.47
CA ILE A 249 0.92 -6.78 -16.20
C ILE A 249 2.25 -7.46 -15.92
N CYS A 250 2.38 -7.99 -14.70
CA CYS A 250 3.57 -8.69 -14.28
C CYS A 250 3.71 -10.06 -14.97
N ILE A 251 4.92 -10.37 -15.37
CA ILE A 251 5.31 -11.68 -15.88
C ILE A 251 6.46 -12.18 -15.01
N SER A 252 6.20 -13.20 -14.19
CA SER A 252 7.17 -13.77 -13.27
C SER A 252 7.10 -15.30 -13.29
N PRO A 253 8.24 -16.00 -13.11
CA PRO A 253 8.26 -17.46 -13.03
C PRO A 253 7.50 -18.04 -11.83
N ILE A 254 7.22 -17.25 -10.81
CA ILE A 254 6.46 -17.67 -9.62
C ILE A 254 4.96 -17.40 -9.73
N LEU A 255 4.54 -16.66 -10.75
CA LEU A 255 3.13 -16.35 -11.00
C LEU A 255 2.55 -17.20 -12.13
N SER A 256 1.23 -17.26 -12.21
CA SER A 256 0.52 -18.01 -13.25
C SER A 256 0.63 -17.31 -14.61
N LYS A 257 1.46 -17.88 -15.49
CA LYS A 257 1.55 -17.39 -16.87
C LYS A 257 0.18 -17.36 -17.57
N ALA A 258 -0.66 -18.37 -17.33
CA ALA A 258 -2.00 -18.44 -17.93
C ALA A 258 -2.89 -17.27 -17.51
N MET A 259 -2.79 -16.83 -16.25
CA MET A 259 -3.52 -15.66 -15.76
C MET A 259 -2.99 -14.36 -16.38
N SER A 260 -1.67 -14.18 -16.46
CA SER A 260 -1.07 -13.01 -17.11
C SER A 260 -1.43 -12.97 -18.60
N ASP A 261 -1.37 -14.09 -19.33
CA ASP A 261 -1.77 -14.18 -20.73
C ASP A 261 -3.26 -13.84 -20.92
N LYS A 262 -4.13 -14.25 -19.98
CA LYS A 262 -5.55 -13.93 -20.00
C LYS A 262 -5.81 -12.42 -19.82
N LEU A 263 -5.12 -11.75 -18.87
CA LEU A 263 -5.19 -10.30 -18.72
C LEU A 263 -4.73 -9.58 -19.98
N ILE A 264 -3.61 -9.99 -20.56
CA ILE A 264 -3.09 -9.44 -21.82
C ILE A 264 -4.11 -9.59 -22.96
N SER A 265 -4.72 -10.77 -23.07
CA SER A 265 -5.72 -11.03 -24.10
C SER A 265 -6.94 -10.14 -23.94
N VAL A 266 -7.45 -9.98 -22.70
CA VAL A 266 -8.58 -9.09 -22.40
C VAL A 266 -8.21 -7.63 -22.68
N ALA A 267 -7.03 -7.18 -22.29
CA ALA A 267 -6.57 -5.82 -22.56
C ALA A 267 -6.54 -5.52 -24.06
N LYS A 268 -6.00 -6.46 -24.86
CA LYS A 268 -5.98 -6.35 -26.34
C LYS A 268 -7.39 -6.34 -26.95
N GLU A 269 -8.25 -7.26 -26.52
CA GLU A 269 -9.65 -7.35 -27.00
C GLU A 269 -10.43 -6.06 -26.72
N LYS A 270 -10.24 -5.49 -25.53
CA LYS A 270 -10.95 -4.28 -25.10
C LYS A 270 -10.22 -2.98 -25.47
N ASN A 271 -9.11 -3.06 -26.21
CA ASN A 271 -8.27 -1.90 -26.55
C ASN A 271 -7.84 -1.08 -25.32
N ILE A 272 -7.55 -1.76 -24.21
CA ILE A 272 -7.02 -1.13 -22.99
C ILE A 272 -5.50 -1.07 -23.13
N PRO A 273 -4.88 0.12 -23.07
CA PRO A 273 -3.43 0.22 -23.09
C PRO A 273 -2.85 -0.45 -21.83
N PHE A 274 -1.77 -1.18 -21.99
CA PHE A 274 -1.05 -1.84 -20.91
C PHE A 274 0.44 -1.92 -21.20
N GLN A 275 1.22 -2.18 -20.18
CA GLN A 275 2.67 -2.35 -20.24
C GLN A 275 3.06 -3.69 -19.63
N TYR A 276 4.30 -4.12 -19.83
CA TYR A 276 4.83 -5.35 -19.27
C TYR A 276 5.81 -5.04 -18.14
N GLU A 277 5.80 -5.87 -17.10
CA GLU A 277 6.83 -5.88 -16.07
C GLU A 277 7.37 -7.32 -15.89
N PRO A 278 8.46 -7.66 -16.56
CA PRO A 278 9.13 -8.94 -16.36
C PRO A 278 9.96 -8.92 -15.09
N ILE A 279 9.69 -9.87 -14.16
CA ILE A 279 10.40 -10.05 -12.90
C ILE A 279 10.98 -11.46 -12.87
N SER A 280 12.26 -11.60 -12.53
CA SER A 280 12.95 -12.90 -12.57
C SER A 280 12.72 -13.80 -11.33
N GLY A 281 12.07 -13.29 -10.30
CA GLY A 281 11.86 -14.00 -9.01
C GLY A 281 10.61 -13.54 -8.29
N THR A 282 10.73 -13.35 -6.97
CA THR A 282 9.68 -12.80 -6.11
C THR A 282 9.30 -11.40 -6.54
N THR A 283 8.03 -11.06 -6.38
CA THR A 283 7.50 -9.75 -6.79
C THR A 283 7.64 -8.70 -5.69
N GLY A 284 7.79 -9.14 -4.44
CA GLY A 284 7.79 -8.26 -3.27
C GLY A 284 6.40 -7.75 -2.90
N THR A 285 5.34 -8.41 -3.41
CA THR A 285 3.94 -8.02 -3.17
C THR A 285 3.13 -9.17 -2.59
N ASN A 286 1.89 -8.91 -2.25
CA ASN A 286 0.94 -9.93 -1.79
C ASN A 286 0.73 -11.10 -2.77
N ALA A 287 1.00 -10.92 -4.06
CA ALA A 287 0.92 -12.00 -5.05
C ALA A 287 1.78 -13.21 -4.66
N ASP A 288 2.97 -12.96 -4.08
CA ASP A 288 3.89 -14.01 -3.63
C ASP A 288 3.26 -14.87 -2.53
N HIS A 289 2.55 -14.23 -1.60
CA HIS A 289 1.92 -14.91 -0.47
C HIS A 289 0.63 -15.64 -0.85
N ILE A 290 -0.15 -15.05 -1.74
CA ILE A 290 -1.41 -15.63 -2.22
C ILE A 290 -1.11 -16.88 -3.05
N SER A 291 -0.11 -16.83 -3.93
CA SER A 291 0.24 -17.92 -4.83
C SER A 291 0.58 -19.23 -4.13
N VAL A 292 1.14 -19.17 -2.93
CA VAL A 292 1.57 -20.35 -2.14
C VAL A 292 0.58 -20.75 -1.05
N THR A 293 -0.60 -20.11 -1.00
CA THR A 293 -1.62 -20.41 0.00
C THR A 293 -2.19 -21.82 -0.23
N LYS A 294 -2.31 -22.61 0.85
CA LYS A 294 -2.83 -24.01 0.85
C LYS A 294 -2.08 -24.89 -0.18
N SER A 295 -2.81 -25.35 -1.20
CA SER A 295 -2.27 -26.17 -2.29
C SER A 295 -1.79 -25.34 -3.49
N GLY A 296 -1.77 -24.03 -3.35
CA GLY A 296 -1.46 -23.07 -4.40
C GLY A 296 -2.70 -22.42 -5.02
N VAL A 297 -2.59 -21.15 -5.37
CA VAL A 297 -3.61 -20.38 -6.07
C VAL A 297 -3.01 -19.83 -7.35
N ALA A 298 -3.69 -20.01 -8.48
CA ALA A 298 -3.25 -19.44 -9.75
C ALA A 298 -3.34 -17.90 -9.66
N SER A 299 -2.22 -17.24 -9.42
CA SER A 299 -2.15 -15.81 -9.13
C SER A 299 -1.47 -15.03 -10.24
N CYS A 300 -1.91 -13.81 -10.48
CA CYS A 300 -1.20 -12.81 -11.28
C CYS A 300 -1.15 -11.47 -10.54
N LEU A 301 -0.34 -10.57 -11.06
CA LEU A 301 -0.10 -9.27 -10.46
C LEU A 301 -0.34 -8.18 -11.51
N LEU A 302 -1.12 -7.18 -11.13
CA LEU A 302 -1.49 -6.03 -11.93
C LEU A 302 -1.11 -4.75 -11.18
N TYR A 303 -0.21 -3.97 -11.73
CA TYR A 303 0.15 -2.68 -11.15
C TYR A 303 -0.69 -1.56 -11.77
N THR A 304 -1.44 -0.86 -10.92
CA THR A 304 -2.44 0.13 -11.37
C THR A 304 -1.85 1.43 -11.85
N SER A 305 -0.72 1.85 -11.30
CA SER A 305 -0.11 3.14 -11.61
C SER A 305 1.39 3.05 -11.41
N PRO A 306 2.19 3.00 -12.48
CA PRO A 306 3.62 3.12 -12.32
C PRO A 306 3.94 4.49 -11.73
N SER A 307 4.68 4.51 -10.63
CA SER A 307 5.15 5.70 -9.95
C SER A 307 6.66 5.84 -10.08
N PRO A 308 7.21 7.05 -10.21
CA PRO A 308 8.66 7.21 -10.14
C PRO A 308 9.21 7.03 -8.72
N ARG A 309 8.36 7.16 -7.69
CA ARG A 309 8.70 6.97 -6.26
C ARG A 309 7.46 6.64 -5.46
N ASP A 310 7.64 5.82 -4.45
CA ASP A 310 6.72 5.61 -3.35
C ASP A 310 6.92 6.66 -2.28
#